data_c863c997fdce84c8de0c732feeda4714
#
_entry.id   c863c997fdce84c8de0c732feeda4714
#
_cell.length_a   1.000
_cell.length_b   1.000
_cell.length_c   1.000
_cell.angle_alpha   90.00
_cell.angle_beta   90.00
_cell.angle_gamma   90.00
#
_symmetry.space_group_name_H-M   'P 1'
#
loop_
_entity.id
_entity.type
_entity.pdbx_description
1 polymer ?
#
loop_
_entity_poly.entity_id
_entity_poly.type
_entity_poly.pdbx_seq_one_letter_code
_entity_poly.pdbx_strand_id
1 'polypeptide(L)' 'MTTRMLSPLEKTCLRWISRGRTVVEIALLEGKSIGDIETYLQSAIVALDAKSIADALQKMNLSD' A
#
# COMPACT_ATOMS: atom_id res chain seq x y z
N MET A 1 -17.08 -6.08 12.23
CA MET A 1 -16.32 -4.85 11.99
C MET A 1 -15.76 -4.79 10.60
N THR A 2 -16.00 -3.74 9.89
CA THR A 2 -15.50 -3.62 8.53
C THR A 2 -14.13 -2.96 8.51
N THR A 3 -13.31 -3.44 7.59
CA THR A 3 -12.02 -2.81 7.33
C THR A 3 -12.25 -1.47 6.64
N ARG A 4 -11.44 -0.47 7.00
CA ARG A 4 -11.50 0.83 6.36
C ARG A 4 -11.15 0.69 4.89
N MET A 5 -11.89 1.39 4.05
CA MET A 5 -11.60 1.40 2.62
C MET A 5 -10.24 2.06 2.35
N LEU A 6 -9.46 1.45 1.47
CA LEU A 6 -8.19 2.03 1.07
C LEU A 6 -8.42 3.22 0.14
N SER A 7 -7.61 4.27 0.30
CA SER A 7 -7.61 5.36 -0.65
C SER A 7 -7.01 4.90 -1.97
N PRO A 8 -7.31 5.58 -3.09
CA PRO A 8 -6.72 5.21 -4.38
C PRO A 8 -5.19 5.17 -4.35
N LEU A 9 -4.57 6.08 -3.61
CA LEU A 9 -3.12 6.15 -3.54
C LEU A 9 -2.53 4.99 -2.72
N GLU A 10 -3.20 4.61 -1.66
CA GLU A 10 -2.80 3.44 -0.88
C GLU A 10 -2.86 2.17 -1.73
N LYS A 11 -3.92 2.01 -2.50
CA LYS A 11 -4.04 0.87 -3.42
C LYS A 11 -2.94 0.89 -4.47
N THR A 12 -2.67 2.05 -5.04
CA THR A 12 -1.63 2.20 -6.05
C THR A 12 -0.27 1.80 -5.49
N CYS A 13 0.07 2.24 -4.30
CA CYS A 13 1.34 1.88 -3.66
C CYS A 13 1.45 0.37 -3.47
N LEU A 14 0.40 -0.27 -2.98
CA LEU A 14 0.40 -1.72 -2.79
C LEU A 14 0.53 -2.46 -4.12
N ARG A 15 -0.12 -1.97 -5.17
CA ARG A 15 0.00 -2.57 -6.49
C ARG A 15 1.42 -2.52 -7.03
N TRP A 16 2.10 -1.38 -6.84
CA TRP A 16 3.49 -1.26 -7.25
C TRP A 16 4.38 -2.25 -6.50
N ILE A 17 4.17 -2.37 -5.18
CA ILE A 17 4.92 -3.33 -4.37
C ILE A 17 4.69 -4.76 -4.88
N SER A 18 3.44 -5.10 -5.23
CA SER A 18 3.11 -6.43 -5.73
C SER A 18 3.80 -6.73 -7.07
N ARG A 19 4.21 -5.68 -7.79
CA ARG A 19 4.92 -5.81 -9.06
C ARG A 19 6.43 -5.76 -8.91
N GLY A 20 6.91 -5.76 -7.66
CA GLY A 20 8.33 -5.77 -7.37
C GLY A 20 9.00 -4.40 -7.35
N ARG A 21 8.23 -3.32 -7.34
CA ARG A 21 8.80 -1.97 -7.27
C ARG A 21 9.22 -1.65 -5.85
N THR A 22 10.30 -0.89 -5.73
CA THR A 22 10.77 -0.43 -4.42
C THR A 22 10.07 0.88 -4.04
N VAL A 23 10.16 1.24 -2.77
CA VAL A 23 9.60 2.51 -2.28
C VAL A 23 10.18 3.70 -3.06
N VAL A 24 11.48 3.66 -3.35
CA VAL A 24 12.13 4.72 -4.12
C VAL A 24 11.52 4.84 -5.52
N GLU A 25 11.32 3.70 -6.18
CA GLU A 25 10.72 3.70 -7.52
C GLU A 25 9.29 4.22 -7.49
N ILE A 26 8.51 3.81 -6.49
CA ILE A 26 7.13 4.27 -6.36
C ILE A 26 7.10 5.79 -6.16
N ALA A 27 7.99 6.32 -5.33
CA ALA A 27 8.07 7.76 -5.10
C ALA A 27 8.32 8.51 -6.41
N LEU A 28 9.22 8.00 -7.23
CA LEU A 28 9.51 8.61 -8.53
C LEU A 28 8.32 8.51 -9.48
N LEU A 29 7.68 7.35 -9.53
CA LEU A 29 6.54 7.11 -10.44
C LEU A 29 5.34 7.96 -10.08
N GLU A 30 5.10 8.15 -8.79
CA GLU A 30 3.94 8.91 -8.31
C GLU A 30 4.22 10.39 -8.06
N GLY A 31 5.46 10.82 -8.22
CA GLY A 31 5.84 12.20 -7.95
C GLY A 31 5.72 12.57 -6.49
N LYS A 32 6.04 11.64 -5.60
CA LYS A 32 5.93 11.83 -4.15
C LYS A 32 7.28 11.61 -3.50
N SER A 33 7.40 11.98 -2.22
CA SER A 33 8.60 11.70 -1.45
C SER A 33 8.58 10.25 -0.95
N ILE A 34 9.75 9.72 -0.62
CA ILE A 34 9.87 8.39 -0.04
C ILE A 34 9.07 8.32 1.26
N GLY A 35 9.16 9.36 2.10
CA GLY A 35 8.40 9.41 3.35
C GLY A 35 6.90 9.35 3.13
N ASP A 36 6.41 10.02 2.08
CA ASP A 36 4.98 9.95 1.73
C ASP A 36 4.58 8.53 1.38
N ILE A 37 5.38 7.85 0.55
CA ILE A 37 5.08 6.48 0.14
C ILE A 37 5.06 5.55 1.36
N GLU A 38 6.04 5.69 2.25
CA GLU A 38 6.09 4.89 3.47
C GLU A 38 4.85 5.12 4.32
N THR A 39 4.40 6.36 4.42
CA THR A 39 3.19 6.69 5.15
C THR A 39 1.96 6.02 4.55
N TYR A 40 1.83 6.07 3.23
CA TYR A 40 0.71 5.41 2.54
C TYR A 40 0.71 3.91 2.76
N LEU A 41 1.89 3.28 2.68
CA LEU A 41 2.00 1.84 2.92
C LEU A 41 1.65 1.48 4.35
N GLN A 42 2.12 2.28 5.31
CA GLN A 42 1.81 2.06 6.72
C GLN A 42 0.31 2.21 6.98
N SER A 43 -0.30 3.24 6.41
CA SER A 43 -1.75 3.45 6.51
C SER A 43 -2.53 2.27 5.91
N ALA A 44 -2.05 1.74 4.79
CA ALA A 44 -2.70 0.60 4.16
C ALA A 44 -2.64 -0.64 5.04
N ILE A 45 -1.49 -0.88 5.67
CA ILE A 45 -1.32 -2.00 6.60
C ILE A 45 -2.34 -1.90 7.73
N VAL A 46 -2.47 -0.72 8.31
CA VAL A 46 -3.41 -0.47 9.39
C VAL A 46 -4.86 -0.63 8.90
N ALA A 47 -5.17 -0.07 7.75
CA ALA A 47 -6.53 -0.12 7.20
C ALA A 47 -6.99 -1.55 6.92
N LEU A 48 -6.06 -2.42 6.50
CA LEU A 48 -6.36 -3.81 6.19
C LEU A 48 -6.20 -4.73 7.41
N ASP A 49 -5.81 -4.16 8.55
CA ASP A 49 -5.53 -4.95 9.75
C ASP A 49 -4.49 -6.04 9.44
N ALA A 50 -3.48 -5.67 8.68
CA ALA A 50 -2.44 -6.58 8.23
C ALA A 50 -1.24 -6.53 9.17
N LYS A 51 -0.46 -7.58 9.16
CA LYS A 51 0.75 -7.68 9.99
C LYS A 51 1.99 -7.20 9.26
N SER A 52 1.93 -7.17 7.93
CA SER A 52 3.08 -6.82 7.11
C SER A 52 2.59 -6.42 5.72
N ILE A 53 3.52 -5.96 4.89
CA ILE A 53 3.23 -5.64 3.50
C ILE A 53 2.71 -6.88 2.75
N ALA A 54 3.35 -8.02 2.95
CA ALA A 54 2.94 -9.27 2.30
C ALA A 54 1.51 -9.64 2.69
N ASP A 55 1.20 -9.52 3.97
CA ASP A 55 -0.14 -9.79 4.47
C ASP A 55 -1.15 -8.79 3.89
N ALA A 56 -0.75 -7.52 3.80
CA ALA A 56 -1.60 -6.49 3.22
C ALA A 56 -1.92 -6.78 1.75
N LEU A 57 -0.95 -7.25 1.00
CA LEU A 57 -1.15 -7.61 -0.40
C LEU A 57 -2.16 -8.74 -0.56
N GLN A 58 -2.09 -9.75 0.30
CA GLN A 58 -3.05 -10.84 0.29
C GLN A 58 -4.45 -10.35 0.61
N LYS A 59 -4.57 -9.52 1.63
CA LYS A 59 -5.87 -8.99 2.06
C LYS A 59 -6.46 -8.06 1.00
N MET A 60 -5.62 -7.28 0.32
CA MET A 60 -6.07 -6.43 -0.76
C MET A 60 -6.64 -7.26 -1.90
N ASN A 61 -5.96 -8.34 -2.27
CA ASN A 61 -6.43 -9.24 -3.33
C ASN A 61 -7.78 -9.87 -3.00
N LEU A 62 -7.98 -10.22 -1.74
CA LEU A 62 -9.25 -10.80 -1.30
C LEU A 62 -10.37 -9.77 -1.28
N SER A 63 -10.03 -8.50 -1.02
CA SER A 63 -11.01 -7.41 -0.94
C SER A 63 -11.36 -6.82 -2.29
N ASP A 64 -10.45 -6.95 -3.22
CA ASP A 64 -10.56 -6.35 -4.52
C ASP A 64 -11.44 -7.23 -5.43
#